data_83af57736ba787ba04c6d25fa602cf2f
#
_entry.id   83af57736ba787ba04c6d25fa602cf2f
#
_cell.length_a   1.000
_cell.length_b   1.000
_cell.length_c   1.000
_cell.angle_alpha   90.00
_cell.angle_beta   90.00
_cell.angle_gamma   90.00
#
_symmetry.space_group_name_H-M   'P 1'
#
loop_
_entity.id
_entity.type
_entity.pdbx_description
1 polymer ?
#
loop_
_entity_poly.entity_id
_entity_poly.type
_entity_poly.pdbx_seq_one_letter_code
_entity_poly.pdbx_strand_id
1 'polypeptide(L)'
;MKKIRWNLAITVLLLAVTTIISFCFFHFGNKYTANITVLYTLALILIALKTSGYIYGIIASIFCVFAVNYFFSYPYFRLNFTLDGYPVTFAGMLTIALITGAVTTSLKQQQQAISEREKQLAEADKEKLRANLLRAVSHDLRTPLTSIIGSADSYLENREELSETECTELVSNIWEDSEWLLNMVENLLTVTRINSSSADKVKKSAEVVEEVVSEAILRLQKRIPDAVIHVSMPNNFLMIPMDPTLIEQVLINLMENALIHSGSTEPVDLIIRELDDAISFSVRDYGRGLSEDLLPHIFEGGQVSSGSSDSHRGMGIGLSICQTIIQAHGGQITAVNHTGDRTKGAEFTFTLPKEKES
;
A
#
# COMPACT_ATOMS: atom_id res chain seq x y z
N MET A 1 -23.60 11.00 -23.83
CA MET A 1 -23.44 11.46 -25.22
C MET A 1 -21.99 11.32 -25.73
N LYS A 2 -20.93 11.72 -25.03
CA LYS A 2 -19.53 11.59 -25.51
C LYS A 2 -19.14 10.14 -25.87
N LYS A 3 -19.48 9.14 -25.05
CA LYS A 3 -19.14 7.73 -25.28
C LYS A 3 -19.81 7.13 -26.52
N ILE A 4 -21.05 7.53 -26.81
CA ILE A 4 -21.80 7.09 -28.02
C ILE A 4 -21.12 7.66 -29.28
N ARG A 5 -20.78 8.95 -29.30
CA ARG A 5 -20.09 9.59 -30.42
C ARG A 5 -18.72 8.97 -30.67
N TRP A 6 -18.00 8.63 -29.61
CA TRP A 6 -16.68 7.99 -29.68
C TRP A 6 -16.78 6.58 -30.28
N ASN A 7 -17.71 5.74 -29.80
CA ASN A 7 -17.91 4.41 -30.34
C ASN A 7 -18.33 4.44 -31.82
N LEU A 8 -19.22 5.37 -32.19
CA LEU A 8 -19.62 5.56 -33.58
C LEU A 8 -18.45 5.97 -34.47
N ALA A 9 -17.63 6.92 -34.01
CA ALA A 9 -16.43 7.38 -34.75
C ALA A 9 -15.44 6.25 -34.97
N ILE A 10 -15.17 5.43 -33.96
CA ILE A 10 -14.29 4.25 -34.08
C ILE A 10 -14.86 3.26 -35.08
N THR A 11 -16.17 2.97 -35.02
CA THR A 11 -16.82 2.04 -35.94
C THR A 11 -16.70 2.51 -37.39
N VAL A 12 -17.02 3.78 -37.66
CA VAL A 12 -16.92 4.38 -39.00
C VAL A 12 -15.47 4.39 -39.50
N LEU A 13 -14.52 4.77 -38.64
CA LEU A 13 -13.09 4.80 -39.00
C LEU A 13 -12.59 3.40 -39.37
N LEU A 14 -12.87 2.39 -38.57
CA LEU A 14 -12.44 1.01 -38.82
C LEU A 14 -13.05 0.45 -40.13
N LEU A 15 -14.34 0.70 -40.36
CA LEU A 15 -15.00 0.30 -41.61
C LEU A 15 -14.43 1.00 -42.82
N ALA A 16 -14.17 2.33 -42.75
CA ALA A 16 -13.56 3.09 -43.81
C ALA A 16 -12.15 2.59 -44.14
N VAL A 17 -11.29 2.41 -43.16
CA VAL A 17 -9.93 1.87 -43.32
C VAL A 17 -9.97 0.48 -43.96
N THR A 18 -10.84 -0.42 -43.45
CA THR A 18 -10.97 -1.77 -44.00
C THR A 18 -11.44 -1.73 -45.44
N THR A 19 -12.38 -0.86 -45.80
CA THR A 19 -12.86 -0.71 -47.17
C THR A 19 -11.75 -0.23 -48.09
N ILE A 20 -10.96 0.77 -47.68
CA ILE A 20 -9.81 1.27 -48.45
C ILE A 20 -8.78 0.16 -48.68
N ILE A 21 -8.41 -0.56 -47.62
CA ILE A 21 -7.46 -1.69 -47.71
C ILE A 21 -8.01 -2.75 -48.66
N SER A 22 -9.29 -3.09 -48.55
CA SER A 22 -9.94 -4.07 -49.43
C SER A 22 -9.93 -3.65 -50.89
N PHE A 23 -10.14 -2.36 -51.19
CA PHE A 23 -10.01 -1.82 -52.55
C PHE A 23 -8.58 -1.91 -53.08
N CYS A 24 -7.57 -1.63 -52.27
CA CYS A 24 -6.16 -1.80 -52.67
C CYS A 24 -5.86 -3.26 -52.99
N PHE A 25 -6.26 -4.20 -52.15
CA PHE A 25 -6.08 -5.62 -52.41
C PHE A 25 -6.84 -6.09 -53.65
N PHE A 26 -8.05 -5.60 -53.87
CA PHE A 26 -8.85 -5.95 -55.06
C PHE A 26 -8.25 -5.42 -56.34
N HIS A 27 -7.65 -4.21 -56.32
CA HIS A 27 -7.08 -3.58 -57.49
C HIS A 27 -5.71 -4.17 -57.86
N PHE A 28 -4.85 -4.46 -56.87
CA PHE A 28 -3.49 -4.97 -57.06
C PHE A 28 -3.39 -6.49 -57.00
N GLY A 29 -4.44 -7.22 -56.52
CA GLY A 29 -4.48 -8.64 -56.37
C GLY A 29 -5.33 -9.33 -57.44
N ASN A 30 -5.27 -10.70 -57.46
CA ASN A 30 -5.99 -11.54 -58.41
C ASN A 30 -7.50 -11.67 -58.11
N LYS A 31 -8.23 -10.61 -57.84
CA LYS A 31 -9.70 -10.51 -57.61
C LYS A 31 -10.32 -11.64 -56.74
N TYR A 32 -9.57 -12.21 -55.77
CA TYR A 32 -10.09 -13.21 -54.87
C TYR A 32 -10.93 -12.60 -53.75
N THR A 33 -12.24 -12.79 -53.85
CA THR A 33 -13.24 -12.29 -52.86
C THR A 33 -13.09 -12.90 -51.47
N ALA A 34 -12.56 -14.11 -51.35
CA ALA A 34 -12.37 -14.82 -50.08
C ALA A 34 -11.48 -14.04 -49.10
N ASN A 35 -10.39 -13.43 -49.59
CA ASN A 35 -9.47 -12.65 -48.74
C ASN A 35 -10.10 -11.33 -48.21
N ILE A 36 -11.00 -10.75 -48.98
CA ILE A 36 -11.71 -9.51 -48.60
C ILE A 36 -12.69 -9.79 -47.45
N THR A 37 -13.37 -10.93 -47.49
CA THR A 37 -14.27 -11.36 -46.40
C THR A 37 -13.53 -11.51 -45.08
N VAL A 38 -12.30 -12.02 -45.10
CA VAL A 38 -11.46 -12.12 -43.89
C VAL A 38 -11.10 -10.74 -43.32
N LEU A 39 -10.80 -9.76 -44.17
CA LEU A 39 -10.52 -8.37 -43.70
C LEU A 39 -11.73 -7.76 -43.01
N TYR A 40 -12.94 -7.93 -43.52
CA TYR A 40 -14.15 -7.44 -42.91
C TYR A 40 -14.50 -8.21 -41.61
N THR A 41 -14.26 -9.52 -41.53
CA THR A 41 -14.42 -10.25 -40.26
C THR A 41 -13.44 -9.79 -39.18
N LEU A 42 -12.20 -9.47 -39.55
CA LEU A 42 -11.23 -8.88 -38.64
C LEU A 42 -11.70 -7.50 -38.14
N ALA A 43 -12.23 -6.67 -39.02
CA ALA A 43 -12.79 -5.37 -38.65
C ALA A 43 -13.95 -5.51 -37.65
N LEU A 44 -14.86 -6.49 -37.84
CA LEU A 44 -15.95 -6.76 -36.91
C LEU A 44 -15.43 -7.14 -35.52
N ILE A 45 -14.41 -7.98 -35.44
CA ILE A 45 -13.75 -8.35 -34.16
C ILE A 45 -13.14 -7.10 -33.49
N LEU A 46 -12.42 -6.28 -34.24
CA LEU A 46 -11.81 -5.04 -33.71
C LEU A 46 -12.86 -4.04 -33.22
N ILE A 47 -13.97 -3.89 -33.94
CA ILE A 47 -15.10 -3.04 -33.53
C ILE A 47 -15.69 -3.58 -32.22
N ALA A 48 -15.96 -4.89 -32.12
CA ALA A 48 -16.48 -5.50 -30.89
C ALA A 48 -15.54 -5.32 -29.68
N LEU A 49 -14.22 -5.39 -29.88
CA LEU A 49 -13.21 -5.17 -28.83
C LEU A 49 -13.14 -3.72 -28.37
N LYS A 50 -13.21 -2.76 -29.31
CA LYS A 50 -13.01 -1.33 -29.04
C LYS A 50 -14.29 -0.61 -28.61
N THR A 51 -15.46 -1.07 -29.03
CA THR A 51 -16.76 -0.48 -28.69
C THR A 51 -17.44 -1.18 -27.51
N SER A 52 -18.45 -0.56 -26.95
CA SER A 52 -19.27 -1.16 -25.88
C SER A 52 -20.72 -1.37 -26.36
N GLY A 53 -21.21 -2.60 -26.26
CA GLY A 53 -22.57 -2.99 -26.63
C GLY A 53 -22.68 -3.65 -28.00
N TYR A 54 -23.77 -4.39 -28.22
CA TYR A 54 -24.01 -5.20 -29.41
C TYR A 54 -24.36 -4.37 -30.66
N ILE A 55 -24.96 -3.19 -30.47
CA ILE A 55 -25.55 -2.37 -31.54
C ILE A 55 -24.50 -2.04 -32.61
N TYR A 56 -23.30 -1.64 -32.20
CA TYR A 56 -22.22 -1.27 -33.13
C TYR A 56 -21.74 -2.48 -33.95
N GLY A 57 -21.66 -3.66 -33.33
CA GLY A 57 -21.33 -4.89 -34.02
C GLY A 57 -22.38 -5.31 -35.03
N ILE A 58 -23.68 -5.20 -34.68
CA ILE A 58 -24.80 -5.51 -35.60
C ILE A 58 -24.81 -4.55 -36.80
N ILE A 59 -24.72 -3.24 -36.57
CA ILE A 59 -24.70 -2.24 -37.64
C ILE A 59 -23.49 -2.48 -38.55
N ALA A 60 -22.31 -2.73 -37.95
CA ALA A 60 -21.10 -2.98 -38.69
C ALA A 60 -21.21 -4.29 -39.53
N SER A 61 -21.82 -5.37 -39.00
CA SER A 61 -22.00 -6.62 -39.75
C SER A 61 -22.92 -6.45 -40.96
N ILE A 62 -24.01 -5.71 -40.80
CA ILE A 62 -24.90 -5.38 -41.91
C ILE A 62 -24.14 -4.59 -42.97
N PHE A 63 -23.41 -3.55 -42.58
CA PHE A 63 -22.58 -2.77 -43.51
C PHE A 63 -21.54 -3.64 -44.23
N CYS A 64 -20.84 -4.51 -43.52
CA CYS A 64 -19.81 -5.40 -44.09
C CYS A 64 -20.38 -6.31 -45.18
N VAL A 65 -21.56 -6.88 -44.94
CA VAL A 65 -22.24 -7.74 -45.93
C VAL A 65 -22.62 -6.97 -47.18
N PHE A 66 -23.23 -5.79 -47.01
CA PHE A 66 -23.57 -4.93 -48.15
C PHE A 66 -22.31 -4.47 -48.89
N ALA A 67 -21.26 -4.10 -48.20
CA ALA A 67 -20.01 -3.66 -48.79
C ALA A 67 -19.32 -4.75 -49.62
N VAL A 68 -19.24 -5.98 -49.07
CA VAL A 68 -18.67 -7.11 -49.78
C VAL A 68 -19.50 -7.47 -51.02
N ASN A 69 -20.84 -7.50 -50.86
CA ASN A 69 -21.73 -7.81 -51.97
C ASN A 69 -21.66 -6.78 -53.10
N TYR A 70 -21.76 -5.50 -52.75
CA TYR A 70 -21.83 -4.41 -53.72
C TYR A 70 -20.50 -4.11 -54.42
N PHE A 71 -19.38 -4.04 -53.66
CA PHE A 71 -18.11 -3.60 -54.20
C PHE A 71 -17.24 -4.72 -54.78
N PHE A 72 -17.30 -5.93 -54.19
CA PHE A 72 -16.31 -6.97 -54.45
C PHE A 72 -16.88 -8.25 -55.05
N SER A 73 -18.21 -8.34 -55.26
CA SER A 73 -18.85 -9.51 -55.85
C SER A 73 -19.37 -9.24 -57.25
N TYR A 74 -19.21 -10.23 -58.16
CA TYR A 74 -19.74 -10.11 -59.52
C TYR A 74 -21.26 -10.35 -59.54
N PRO A 75 -22.07 -9.55 -60.31
CA PRO A 75 -21.67 -8.37 -61.09
C PRO A 75 -21.41 -7.16 -60.18
N TYR A 76 -20.22 -6.54 -60.30
CA TYR A 76 -19.77 -5.43 -59.48
C TYR A 76 -20.74 -4.24 -59.54
N PHE A 77 -20.87 -3.50 -58.43
CA PHE A 77 -21.75 -2.33 -58.26
C PHE A 77 -23.25 -2.61 -58.44
N ARG A 78 -23.65 -3.89 -58.23
CA ARG A 78 -25.04 -4.33 -58.17
C ARG A 78 -25.24 -5.24 -56.98
N LEU A 79 -26.35 -5.03 -56.27
CA LEU A 79 -26.71 -5.94 -55.16
C LEU A 79 -27.34 -7.22 -55.76
N ASN A 80 -26.74 -8.34 -55.49
CA ASN A 80 -27.26 -9.65 -55.95
C ASN A 80 -27.28 -10.63 -54.77
N PHE A 81 -28.46 -10.99 -54.33
CA PHE A 81 -28.68 -11.90 -53.18
C PHE A 81 -29.07 -13.32 -53.61
N THR A 82 -29.15 -13.57 -54.89
CA THR A 82 -29.63 -14.85 -55.45
C THR A 82 -28.53 -15.86 -55.72
N LEU A 83 -27.25 -15.49 -55.51
CA LEU A 83 -26.12 -16.36 -55.80
C LEU A 83 -25.78 -17.25 -54.61
N ASP A 84 -25.40 -18.48 -54.92
CA ASP A 84 -24.94 -19.47 -53.95
C ASP A 84 -23.79 -18.95 -53.09
N GLY A 85 -23.99 -18.98 -51.77
CA GLY A 85 -22.96 -18.61 -50.77
C GLY A 85 -23.18 -17.29 -49.99
N TYR A 86 -23.90 -16.29 -50.53
CA TYR A 86 -24.14 -15.00 -49.82
C TYR A 86 -24.94 -15.16 -48.53
N PRO A 87 -26.02 -15.97 -48.46
CA PRO A 87 -26.74 -16.19 -47.22
C PRO A 87 -25.85 -16.78 -46.11
N VAL A 88 -24.93 -17.69 -46.50
CA VAL A 88 -23.97 -18.31 -45.56
C VAL A 88 -22.97 -17.29 -45.05
N THR A 89 -22.43 -16.44 -45.95
CA THR A 89 -21.48 -15.37 -45.57
C THR A 89 -22.15 -14.35 -44.62
N PHE A 90 -23.41 -13.97 -44.91
CA PHE A 90 -24.18 -13.09 -44.06
C PHE A 90 -24.41 -13.68 -42.67
N ALA A 91 -24.91 -14.92 -42.64
CA ALA A 91 -25.15 -15.64 -41.39
C ALA A 91 -23.86 -15.79 -40.57
N GLY A 92 -22.74 -16.12 -41.24
CA GLY A 92 -21.44 -16.24 -40.60
C GLY A 92 -20.92 -14.93 -40.01
N MET A 93 -20.95 -13.82 -40.76
CA MET A 93 -20.54 -12.49 -40.27
C MET A 93 -21.42 -12.02 -39.12
N LEU A 94 -22.74 -12.18 -39.21
CA LEU A 94 -23.67 -11.84 -38.16
C LEU A 94 -23.41 -12.67 -36.89
N THR A 95 -23.22 -13.96 -37.05
CA THR A 95 -22.91 -14.88 -35.93
C THR A 95 -21.60 -14.48 -35.23
N ILE A 96 -20.55 -14.20 -36.01
CA ILE A 96 -19.27 -13.74 -35.45
C ILE A 96 -19.47 -12.41 -34.69
N ALA A 97 -20.20 -11.46 -35.26
CA ALA A 97 -20.44 -10.17 -34.59
C ALA A 97 -21.20 -10.35 -33.28
N LEU A 98 -22.24 -11.20 -33.25
CA LEU A 98 -23.05 -11.46 -32.06
C LEU A 98 -22.22 -12.19 -30.98
N ILE A 99 -21.52 -13.27 -31.33
CA ILE A 99 -20.69 -14.04 -30.37
C ILE A 99 -19.60 -13.15 -29.80
N THR A 100 -18.84 -12.45 -30.65
CA THR A 100 -17.74 -11.58 -30.20
C THR A 100 -18.28 -10.45 -29.32
N GLY A 101 -19.40 -9.83 -29.70
CA GLY A 101 -20.06 -8.81 -28.90
C GLY A 101 -20.54 -9.32 -27.53
N ALA A 102 -21.13 -10.52 -27.50
CA ALA A 102 -21.58 -11.17 -26.25
C ALA A 102 -20.40 -11.46 -25.31
N VAL A 103 -19.37 -12.14 -25.84
CA VAL A 103 -18.18 -12.51 -25.06
C VAL A 103 -17.47 -11.24 -24.53
N THR A 104 -17.26 -10.23 -25.38
CA THR A 104 -16.60 -8.98 -24.98
C THR A 104 -17.40 -8.24 -23.91
N THR A 105 -18.71 -8.19 -24.02
CA THR A 105 -19.58 -7.53 -23.03
C THR A 105 -19.54 -8.27 -21.70
N SER A 106 -19.62 -9.60 -21.73
CA SER A 106 -19.50 -10.45 -20.54
C SER A 106 -18.15 -10.28 -19.84
N LEU A 107 -17.06 -10.31 -20.59
CA LEU A 107 -15.71 -10.09 -20.03
C LEU A 107 -15.57 -8.71 -19.38
N LYS A 108 -16.08 -7.65 -20.01
CA LYS A 108 -16.06 -6.29 -19.43
C LYS A 108 -16.89 -6.20 -18.14
N GLN A 109 -18.04 -6.86 -18.08
CA GLN A 109 -18.88 -6.90 -16.88
C GLN A 109 -18.16 -7.68 -15.76
N GLN A 110 -17.55 -8.83 -16.05
CA GLN A 110 -16.78 -9.60 -15.09
C GLN A 110 -15.60 -8.79 -14.53
N GLN A 111 -14.88 -8.10 -15.40
CA GLN A 111 -13.73 -7.27 -15.01
C GLN A 111 -14.15 -6.10 -14.11
N GLN A 112 -15.29 -5.47 -14.39
CA GLN A 112 -15.86 -4.44 -13.53
C GLN A 112 -16.30 -4.99 -12.17
N ALA A 113 -16.98 -6.16 -12.16
CA ALA A 113 -17.40 -6.81 -10.92
C ALA A 113 -16.20 -7.25 -10.05
N ILE A 114 -15.10 -7.73 -10.66
CA ILE A 114 -13.86 -8.06 -9.94
C ILE A 114 -13.26 -6.80 -9.31
N SER A 115 -13.10 -5.73 -10.09
CA SER A 115 -12.55 -4.47 -9.59
C SER A 115 -13.39 -3.85 -8.47
N GLU A 116 -14.71 -4.01 -8.53
CA GLU A 116 -15.62 -3.52 -7.48
C GLU A 116 -15.53 -4.36 -6.20
N ARG A 117 -15.40 -5.69 -6.35
CA ARG A 117 -15.15 -6.60 -5.22
C ARG A 117 -13.79 -6.33 -4.55
N GLU A 118 -12.73 -6.11 -5.34
CA GLU A 118 -11.41 -5.76 -4.80
C GLU A 118 -11.46 -4.47 -3.97
N LYS A 119 -12.20 -3.45 -4.44
CA LYS A 119 -12.41 -2.22 -3.65
C LYS A 119 -13.15 -2.48 -2.35
N GLN A 120 -14.24 -3.25 -2.40
CA GLN A 120 -15.01 -3.58 -1.20
C GLN A 120 -14.20 -4.39 -0.18
N LEU A 121 -13.36 -5.33 -0.65
CA LEU A 121 -12.46 -6.08 0.22
C LEU A 121 -11.42 -5.15 0.87
N ALA A 122 -10.79 -4.27 0.10
CA ALA A 122 -9.83 -3.31 0.64
C ALA A 122 -10.46 -2.35 1.66
N GLU A 123 -11.70 -1.90 1.43
CA GLU A 123 -12.45 -1.08 2.38
C GLU A 123 -12.82 -1.87 3.66
N ALA A 124 -13.26 -3.12 3.51
CA ALA A 124 -13.58 -3.99 4.64
C ALA A 124 -12.35 -4.33 5.49
N ASP A 125 -11.19 -4.60 4.85
CA ASP A 125 -9.93 -4.83 5.54
C ASP A 125 -9.46 -3.59 6.30
N LYS A 126 -9.61 -2.40 5.71
CA LYS A 126 -9.32 -1.12 6.36
C LYS A 126 -10.21 -0.89 7.60
N GLU A 127 -11.52 -1.16 7.48
CA GLU A 127 -12.45 -1.05 8.63
C GLU A 127 -12.14 -2.07 9.72
N LYS A 128 -11.82 -3.30 9.35
CA LYS A 128 -11.41 -4.34 10.29
C LYS A 128 -10.14 -3.97 11.05
N LEU A 129 -9.14 -3.47 10.33
CA LEU A 129 -7.90 -2.96 10.93
C LEU A 129 -8.19 -1.83 11.91
N ARG A 130 -9.03 -0.86 11.51
CA ARG A 130 -9.45 0.25 12.36
C ARG A 130 -10.17 -0.21 13.63
N ALA A 131 -11.10 -1.17 13.50
CA ALA A 131 -11.81 -1.73 14.64
C ALA A 131 -10.88 -2.49 15.59
N ASN A 132 -9.93 -3.25 15.06
CA ASN A 132 -8.94 -3.96 15.87
C ASN A 132 -8.01 -2.98 16.60
N LEU A 133 -7.53 -1.94 15.92
CA LEU A 133 -6.72 -0.89 16.54
C LEU A 133 -7.48 -0.18 17.67
N LEU A 134 -8.74 0.21 17.45
CA LEU A 134 -9.55 0.85 18.50
C LEU A 134 -9.79 -0.06 19.69
N ARG A 135 -9.97 -1.37 19.48
CA ARG A 135 -10.14 -2.34 20.56
C ARG A 135 -8.85 -2.52 21.35
N ALA A 136 -7.71 -2.67 20.66
CA ALA A 136 -6.40 -2.76 21.29
C ALA A 136 -6.10 -1.50 22.11
N VAL A 137 -6.25 -0.32 21.50
CA VAL A 137 -6.08 0.97 22.18
C VAL A 137 -6.95 1.10 23.42
N SER A 138 -8.24 0.71 23.33
CA SER A 138 -9.15 0.82 24.47
C SER A 138 -8.77 -0.11 25.63
N HIS A 139 -8.29 -1.31 25.31
CA HIS A 139 -7.79 -2.26 26.30
C HIS A 139 -6.56 -1.70 27.00
N ASP A 140 -5.64 -1.20 26.21
CA ASP A 140 -4.32 -0.79 26.64
C ASP A 140 -4.34 0.55 27.40
N LEU A 141 -5.29 1.44 27.08
CA LEU A 141 -5.55 2.64 27.89
C LEU A 141 -6.17 2.31 29.25
N ARG A 142 -6.96 1.23 29.35
CA ARG A 142 -7.65 0.87 30.59
C ARG A 142 -6.68 0.41 31.68
N THR A 143 -5.63 -0.32 31.31
CA THR A 143 -4.68 -0.89 32.28
C THR A 143 -3.96 0.17 33.09
N PRO A 144 -3.21 1.14 32.50
CA PRO A 144 -2.55 2.20 33.26
C PRO A 144 -3.54 3.14 33.96
N LEU A 145 -4.70 3.40 33.34
CA LEU A 145 -5.73 4.19 34.01
C LEU A 145 -6.24 3.52 35.29
N THR A 146 -6.41 2.20 35.28
CA THR A 146 -6.79 1.45 36.47
C THR A 146 -5.68 1.46 37.52
N SER A 147 -4.41 1.38 37.10
CA SER A 147 -3.25 1.47 38.00
C SER A 147 -3.13 2.86 38.64
N ILE A 148 -3.30 3.93 37.85
CA ILE A 148 -3.33 5.32 38.35
C ILE A 148 -4.41 5.48 39.42
N ILE A 149 -5.64 5.05 39.11
CA ILE A 149 -6.77 5.14 40.04
C ILE A 149 -6.48 4.33 41.30
N GLY A 150 -6.00 3.07 41.17
CA GLY A 150 -5.69 2.22 42.31
C GLY A 150 -4.58 2.76 43.21
N SER A 151 -3.52 3.33 42.60
CA SER A 151 -2.43 3.97 43.34
C SER A 151 -2.90 5.21 44.05
N ALA A 152 -3.76 6.02 43.38
CA ALA A 152 -4.35 7.22 43.97
C ALA A 152 -5.30 6.89 45.13
N ASP A 153 -6.18 5.89 44.94
CA ASP A 153 -7.10 5.45 46.00
C ASP A 153 -6.32 4.89 47.22
N SER A 154 -5.30 4.05 46.96
CA SER A 154 -4.42 3.56 48.02
C SER A 154 -3.72 4.66 48.81
N TYR A 155 -3.24 5.71 48.10
CA TYR A 155 -2.62 6.86 48.71
C TYR A 155 -3.62 7.68 49.55
N LEU A 156 -4.84 7.87 49.05
CA LEU A 156 -5.86 8.69 49.73
C LEU A 156 -6.46 7.98 50.94
N GLU A 157 -6.69 6.68 50.86
CA GLU A 157 -7.32 5.85 51.95
C GLU A 157 -6.34 5.52 53.06
N ASN A 158 -5.06 5.28 52.74
CA ASN A 158 -4.09 4.74 53.71
C ASN A 158 -2.95 5.73 54.04
N ARG A 159 -3.06 7.02 53.72
CA ARG A 159 -1.99 7.99 53.84
C ARG A 159 -1.37 8.06 55.23
N GLU A 160 -2.16 7.85 56.29
CA GLU A 160 -1.68 7.91 57.68
C GLU A 160 -0.92 6.63 58.11
N GLU A 161 -1.13 5.53 57.37
CA GLU A 161 -0.51 4.24 57.67
C GLU A 161 0.69 3.93 56.79
N LEU A 162 0.81 4.63 55.64
CA LEU A 162 1.89 4.44 54.66
C LEU A 162 3.18 5.13 55.12
N SER A 163 4.30 4.48 54.90
CA SER A 163 5.61 5.08 55.05
C SER A 163 5.89 6.09 53.94
N GLU A 164 6.83 7.00 54.16
CA GLU A 164 7.24 8.03 53.15
C GLU A 164 7.74 7.39 51.85
N THR A 165 8.38 6.21 51.95
CA THR A 165 8.84 5.45 50.78
C THR A 165 7.67 4.88 49.98
N GLU A 166 6.66 4.29 50.66
CA GLU A 166 5.45 3.78 49.98
C GLU A 166 4.64 4.88 49.33
N CYS A 167 4.51 6.04 49.99
CA CYS A 167 3.88 7.22 49.43
C CYS A 167 4.59 7.69 48.14
N THR A 168 5.92 7.74 48.17
CA THR A 168 6.73 8.13 47.05
C THR A 168 6.58 7.16 45.86
N GLU A 169 6.56 5.85 46.17
CA GLU A 169 6.37 4.79 45.16
C GLU A 169 4.99 4.90 44.49
N LEU A 170 3.93 5.10 45.24
CA LEU A 170 2.58 5.26 44.70
C LEU A 170 2.48 6.50 43.80
N VAL A 171 3.07 7.62 44.18
CA VAL A 171 3.08 8.84 43.37
C VAL A 171 3.95 8.66 42.11
N SER A 172 5.09 7.95 42.23
CA SER A 172 5.93 7.62 41.06
C SER A 172 5.19 6.76 40.06
N ASN A 173 4.46 5.74 40.52
CA ASN A 173 3.64 4.88 39.66
C ASN A 173 2.55 5.68 38.94
N ILE A 174 1.87 6.61 39.63
CA ILE A 174 0.88 7.50 38.99
C ILE A 174 1.53 8.35 37.90
N TRP A 175 2.72 8.89 38.17
CA TRP A 175 3.42 9.74 37.23
C TRP A 175 3.89 8.97 36.01
N GLU A 176 4.51 7.81 36.19
CA GLU A 176 4.99 6.92 35.13
C GLU A 176 3.85 6.47 34.20
N ASP A 177 2.73 6.00 34.80
CA ASP A 177 1.56 5.57 34.02
C ASP A 177 0.89 6.75 33.27
N SER A 178 0.92 7.96 33.83
CA SER A 178 0.39 9.17 33.17
C SER A 178 1.25 9.62 31.99
N GLU A 179 2.57 9.60 32.13
CA GLU A 179 3.53 9.87 31.05
C GLU A 179 3.36 8.84 29.93
N TRP A 180 3.18 7.57 30.29
CA TRP A 180 2.96 6.51 29.34
C TRP A 180 1.65 6.73 28.53
N LEU A 181 0.56 7.10 29.22
CA LEU A 181 -0.72 7.44 28.56
C LEU A 181 -0.58 8.60 27.59
N LEU A 182 0.15 9.63 27.95
CA LEU A 182 0.40 10.79 27.09
C LEU A 182 1.10 10.38 25.80
N ASN A 183 2.16 9.59 25.92
CA ASN A 183 2.90 9.07 24.76
C ASN A 183 2.01 8.21 23.85
N MET A 184 1.14 7.40 24.43
CA MET A 184 0.21 6.58 23.67
C MET A 184 -0.80 7.42 22.86
N VAL A 185 -1.34 8.49 23.46
CA VAL A 185 -2.25 9.41 22.78
C VAL A 185 -1.53 10.12 21.61
N GLU A 186 -0.30 10.58 21.79
CA GLU A 186 0.50 11.20 20.74
C GLU A 186 0.76 10.23 19.59
N ASN A 187 1.09 8.99 19.91
CA ASN A 187 1.26 7.92 18.95
C ASN A 187 -0.03 7.64 18.13
N LEU A 188 -1.18 7.62 18.79
CA LEU A 188 -2.48 7.40 18.14
C LEU A 188 -2.85 8.57 17.22
N LEU A 189 -2.59 9.81 17.65
CA LEU A 189 -2.82 11.00 16.81
C LEU A 189 -1.95 10.97 15.55
N THR A 190 -0.73 10.51 15.66
CA THR A 190 0.19 10.34 14.50
C THR A 190 -0.38 9.34 13.48
N VAL A 191 -0.83 8.15 13.93
CA VAL A 191 -1.46 7.15 13.05
C VAL A 191 -2.73 7.68 12.40
N THR A 192 -3.56 8.41 13.16
CA THR A 192 -4.80 8.96 12.61
C THR A 192 -4.55 10.06 11.59
N ARG A 193 -3.54 10.89 11.76
CA ARG A 193 -3.11 11.89 10.76
C ARG A 193 -2.65 11.24 9.47
N ILE A 194 -1.80 10.23 9.54
CA ILE A 194 -1.29 9.51 8.36
C ILE A 194 -2.44 8.81 7.61
N ASN A 195 -3.37 8.16 8.33
CA ASN A 195 -4.46 7.39 7.73
C ASN A 195 -5.63 8.25 7.22
N SER A 196 -5.83 9.47 7.73
CA SER A 196 -6.92 10.35 7.31
C SER A 196 -6.61 11.12 6.02
N SER A 197 -5.37 11.18 5.63
CA SER A 197 -4.90 11.88 4.42
C SER A 197 -5.05 11.00 3.19
N SER A 198 -6.27 10.87 2.67
CA SER A 198 -6.54 10.13 1.42
C SER A 198 -6.02 10.81 0.14
N ALA A 199 -5.33 11.93 0.24
CA ALA A 199 -4.80 12.66 -0.91
C ALA A 199 -3.45 13.37 -0.65
N ASP A 200 -3.06 13.65 0.59
CA ASP A 200 -1.79 14.31 0.88
C ASP A 200 -0.84 13.31 1.54
N LYS A 201 0.16 12.93 0.77
CA LYS A 201 1.38 12.28 1.23
C LYS A 201 1.95 13.08 2.39
N VAL A 202 2.59 12.40 3.35
CA VAL A 202 3.42 13.03 4.40
C VAL A 202 4.17 14.22 3.80
N LYS A 203 4.11 15.38 4.46
CA LYS A 203 4.83 16.58 3.99
C LYS A 203 6.32 16.35 4.18
N LYS A 204 6.97 15.90 3.13
CA LYS A 204 8.41 15.67 3.12
C LYS A 204 9.09 16.97 2.73
N SER A 205 10.09 17.38 3.50
CA SER A 205 11.08 18.41 3.16
C SER A 205 12.46 17.78 3.08
N ALA A 206 13.34 18.39 2.31
CA ALA A 206 14.73 17.93 2.27
C ALA A 206 15.41 18.29 3.59
N GLU A 207 15.65 17.28 4.43
CA GLU A 207 16.16 17.44 5.79
C GLU A 207 17.54 16.83 5.94
N VAL A 208 18.35 17.43 6.80
CA VAL A 208 19.69 16.96 7.14
C VAL A 208 19.57 15.80 8.13
N VAL A 209 20.08 14.63 7.72
CA VAL A 209 19.98 13.40 8.53
C VAL A 209 20.62 13.55 9.91
N GLU A 210 21.78 14.20 9.98
CA GLU A 210 22.51 14.44 11.23
C GLU A 210 21.72 15.28 12.24
N GLU A 211 20.97 16.28 11.78
CA GLU A 211 20.14 17.14 12.64
C GLU A 211 18.99 16.33 13.24
N VAL A 212 18.27 15.54 12.41
CA VAL A 212 17.15 14.71 12.85
C VAL A 212 17.59 13.63 13.84
N VAL A 213 18.73 13.00 13.58
CA VAL A 213 19.33 12.00 14.50
C VAL A 213 19.74 12.64 15.83
N SER A 214 20.39 13.79 15.77
CA SER A 214 20.85 14.51 16.98
C SER A 214 19.66 14.96 17.85
N GLU A 215 18.60 15.49 17.24
CA GLU A 215 17.40 15.90 17.97
C GLU A 215 16.68 14.69 18.59
N ALA A 216 16.57 13.57 17.88
CA ALA A 216 16.01 12.32 18.41
C ALA A 216 16.78 11.84 19.65
N ILE A 217 18.11 11.85 19.62
CA ILE A 217 18.96 11.45 20.75
C ILE A 217 18.78 12.41 21.93
N LEU A 218 18.77 13.72 21.69
CA LEU A 218 18.56 14.73 22.74
C LEU A 218 17.21 14.57 23.42
N ARG A 219 16.17 14.28 22.67
CA ARG A 219 14.84 14.01 23.24
C ARG A 219 14.81 12.71 24.03
N LEU A 220 15.46 11.66 23.54
CA LEU A 220 15.59 10.39 24.26
C LEU A 220 16.31 10.57 25.59
N GLN A 221 17.43 11.30 25.61
CA GLN A 221 18.25 11.53 26.81
C GLN A 221 17.53 12.39 27.86
N LYS A 222 16.59 13.27 27.45
CA LYS A 222 15.74 13.98 28.42
C LYS A 222 14.81 13.03 29.19
N ARG A 223 14.43 11.91 28.57
CA ARG A 223 13.53 10.91 29.18
C ARG A 223 14.31 9.80 29.89
N ILE A 224 15.44 9.41 29.33
CA ILE A 224 16.35 8.39 29.87
C ILE A 224 17.75 9.01 29.97
N PRO A 225 18.05 9.73 31.06
CA PRO A 225 19.32 10.46 31.19
C PRO A 225 20.58 9.61 31.08
N ASP A 226 20.49 8.34 31.49
CA ASP A 226 21.60 7.38 31.47
C ASP A 226 21.73 6.63 30.15
N ALA A 227 20.92 6.98 29.11
CA ALA A 227 20.98 6.33 27.81
C ALA A 227 22.30 6.63 27.09
N VAL A 228 23.05 5.58 26.77
CA VAL A 228 24.29 5.66 25.99
C VAL A 228 24.01 5.14 24.57
N ILE A 229 24.05 6.04 23.59
CA ILE A 229 23.86 5.71 22.18
C ILE A 229 25.16 5.96 21.42
N HIS A 230 25.66 4.94 20.76
CA HIS A 230 26.79 5.06 19.85
C HIS A 230 26.29 5.31 18.42
N VAL A 231 26.61 6.46 17.87
CA VAL A 231 26.21 6.82 16.51
C VAL A 231 27.36 6.56 15.55
N SER A 232 27.07 5.78 14.50
CA SER A 232 27.98 5.56 13.36
C SER A 232 27.30 6.01 12.09
N MET A 233 27.85 7.04 11.45
CA MET A 233 27.33 7.60 10.20
C MET A 233 28.47 7.95 9.24
N PRO A 234 28.20 8.00 7.92
CA PRO A 234 29.20 8.45 6.94
C PRO A 234 29.57 9.91 7.18
N ASN A 235 30.83 10.26 6.83
CA ASN A 235 31.33 11.65 6.93
C ASN A 235 30.73 12.59 5.87
N ASN A 236 29.85 12.10 5.03
CA ASN A 236 29.21 12.87 3.96
C ASN A 236 27.99 13.62 4.50
N PHE A 237 27.74 14.80 3.95
CA PHE A 237 26.51 15.53 4.20
C PHE A 237 25.32 14.78 3.56
N LEU A 238 24.46 14.23 4.40
CA LEU A 238 23.31 13.45 3.96
C LEU A 238 22.03 14.26 4.08
N MET A 239 21.31 14.41 2.99
CA MET A 239 20.04 15.11 2.92
C MET A 239 19.01 14.25 2.19
N ILE A 240 17.82 14.03 2.79
CA ILE A 240 16.75 13.22 2.20
C ILE A 240 15.38 13.84 2.46
N PRO A 241 14.39 13.59 1.58
CA PRO A 241 13.04 14.07 1.77
C PRO A 241 12.33 13.26 2.88
N MET A 242 12.07 13.90 4.02
CA MET A 242 11.34 13.30 5.14
C MET A 242 10.55 14.34 5.93
N ASP A 243 9.62 13.86 6.74
CA ASP A 243 9.02 14.64 7.84
C ASP A 243 9.88 14.42 9.09
N PRO A 244 10.62 15.46 9.55
CA PRO A 244 11.59 15.27 10.62
C PRO A 244 10.95 14.80 11.92
N THR A 245 9.77 15.31 12.26
CA THR A 245 9.06 14.94 13.51
C THR A 245 8.66 13.46 13.52
N LEU A 246 8.19 12.95 12.38
CA LEU A 246 7.80 11.56 12.26
C LEU A 246 9.01 10.62 12.30
N ILE A 247 10.11 10.99 11.66
CA ILE A 247 11.32 10.17 11.67
C ILE A 247 12.02 10.22 13.03
N GLU A 248 12.07 11.37 13.70
CA GLU A 248 12.49 11.46 15.12
C GLU A 248 11.70 10.48 15.99
N GLN A 249 10.37 10.42 15.84
CA GLN A 249 9.52 9.51 16.60
C GLN A 249 9.87 8.04 16.33
N VAL A 250 10.15 7.66 15.07
CA VAL A 250 10.61 6.31 14.73
C VAL A 250 11.93 6.00 15.44
N LEU A 251 12.90 6.89 15.35
CA LEU A 251 14.22 6.72 15.98
C LEU A 251 14.09 6.58 17.51
N ILE A 252 13.33 7.44 18.15
CA ILE A 252 13.07 7.39 19.61
C ILE A 252 12.43 6.06 19.98
N ASN A 253 11.37 5.64 19.30
CA ASN A 253 10.68 4.37 19.59
C ASN A 253 11.61 3.16 19.44
N LEU A 254 12.45 3.12 18.41
CA LEU A 254 13.38 2.01 18.20
C LEU A 254 14.51 2.00 19.25
N MET A 255 15.06 3.17 19.59
CA MET A 255 16.11 3.29 20.62
C MET A 255 15.55 2.98 22.04
N GLU A 256 14.35 3.47 22.38
CA GLU A 256 13.68 3.13 23.64
C GLU A 256 13.44 1.61 23.74
N ASN A 257 12.94 0.97 22.67
CA ASN A 257 12.79 -0.48 22.64
C ASN A 257 14.11 -1.21 22.88
N ALA A 258 15.18 -0.75 22.27
CA ALA A 258 16.51 -1.32 22.44
C ALA A 258 17.03 -1.18 23.88
N LEU A 259 16.83 -0.03 24.53
CA LEU A 259 17.25 0.22 25.90
C LEU A 259 16.43 -0.56 26.94
N ILE A 260 15.11 -0.58 26.77
CA ILE A 260 14.18 -1.13 27.78
C ILE A 260 14.05 -2.66 27.67
N HIS A 261 13.98 -3.18 26.44
CA HIS A 261 13.64 -4.59 26.21
C HIS A 261 14.84 -5.52 25.99
N SER A 262 16.02 -4.97 25.70
CA SER A 262 17.23 -5.80 25.54
C SER A 262 17.60 -6.55 26.81
N GLY A 263 17.40 -5.94 27.98
CA GLY A 263 17.89 -6.43 29.27
C GLY A 263 19.41 -6.35 29.37
N SER A 264 20.06 -5.54 28.50
CA SER A 264 21.50 -5.32 28.47
C SER A 264 21.85 -3.95 29.02
N THR A 265 23.03 -3.82 29.62
CA THR A 265 23.62 -2.54 30.02
C THR A 265 24.60 -1.99 28.97
N GLU A 266 24.79 -2.72 27.89
CA GLU A 266 25.64 -2.29 26.78
C GLU A 266 24.98 -1.12 26.01
N PRO A 267 25.78 -0.19 25.48
CA PRO A 267 25.27 0.89 24.66
C PRO A 267 24.49 0.40 23.44
N VAL A 268 23.48 1.16 23.03
CA VAL A 268 22.75 0.92 21.80
C VAL A 268 23.47 1.55 20.61
N ASP A 269 23.66 0.80 19.54
CA ASP A 269 24.26 1.32 18.31
C ASP A 269 23.21 1.84 17.35
N LEU A 270 23.33 3.10 16.93
CA LEU A 270 22.59 3.69 15.82
C LEU A 270 23.52 3.84 14.61
N ILE A 271 23.29 3.01 13.59
CA ILE A 271 24.14 2.92 12.42
C ILE A 271 23.41 3.47 11.20
N ILE A 272 23.93 4.52 10.59
CA ILE A 272 23.40 5.11 9.36
C ILE A 272 24.33 4.71 8.20
N ARG A 273 23.75 4.23 7.10
CA ARG A 273 24.49 3.85 5.89
C ARG A 273 23.84 4.46 4.67
N GLU A 274 24.68 4.99 3.80
CA GLU A 274 24.26 5.43 2.50
C GLU A 274 24.22 4.24 1.53
N LEU A 275 23.06 4.01 0.91
CA LEU A 275 22.83 3.05 -0.17
C LEU A 275 22.68 3.81 -1.49
N ASP A 276 22.68 3.10 -2.62
CA ASP A 276 22.56 3.71 -3.94
C ASP A 276 21.27 4.55 -4.06
N ASP A 277 20.10 3.99 -3.73
CA ASP A 277 18.80 4.62 -3.88
C ASP A 277 18.13 5.05 -2.55
N ALA A 278 18.77 4.82 -1.41
CA ALA A 278 18.18 5.02 -0.08
C ALA A 278 19.21 5.33 0.98
N ILE A 279 18.77 5.80 2.14
CA ILE A 279 19.56 5.81 3.37
C ILE A 279 18.95 4.78 4.32
N SER A 280 19.81 3.95 4.90
CA SER A 280 19.48 2.94 5.87
C SER A 280 19.83 3.40 7.28
N PHE A 281 18.92 3.18 8.22
CA PHE A 281 19.05 3.44 9.65
C PHE A 281 18.88 2.12 10.39
N SER A 282 19.86 1.70 11.16
CA SER A 282 19.84 0.47 11.96
C SER A 282 20.03 0.80 13.44
N VAL A 283 19.09 0.37 14.26
CA VAL A 283 19.18 0.41 15.73
C VAL A 283 19.46 -1.00 16.21
N ARG A 284 20.60 -1.19 16.89
CA ARG A 284 21.07 -2.50 17.36
C ARG A 284 21.23 -2.50 18.87
N ASP A 285 20.65 -3.48 19.52
CA ASP A 285 20.89 -3.80 20.92
C ASP A 285 21.80 -5.02 21.09
N TYR A 286 22.27 -5.25 22.31
CA TYR A 286 23.15 -6.36 22.68
C TYR A 286 22.52 -7.21 23.80
N GLY A 287 21.21 -7.42 23.69
CA GLY A 287 20.41 -8.13 24.67
C GLY A 287 20.10 -9.58 24.29
N ARG A 288 18.94 -10.04 24.78
CA ARG A 288 18.47 -11.41 24.57
C ARG A 288 18.01 -11.69 23.14
N GLY A 289 17.80 -10.66 22.32
CA GLY A 289 17.20 -10.77 21.01
C GLY A 289 15.70 -11.01 21.04
N LEU A 290 15.11 -11.24 19.85
CA LEU A 290 13.69 -11.47 19.63
C LEU A 290 13.40 -12.98 19.51
N SER A 291 12.22 -13.42 19.98
CA SER A 291 11.76 -14.79 19.73
C SER A 291 11.55 -15.02 18.24
N GLU A 292 11.97 -16.19 17.73
CA GLU A 292 11.81 -16.55 16.31
C GLU A 292 10.34 -16.58 15.87
N ASP A 293 9.43 -16.97 16.79
CA ASP A 293 7.98 -16.99 16.53
C ASP A 293 7.38 -15.58 16.41
N LEU A 294 7.98 -14.57 17.04
CA LEU A 294 7.50 -13.19 17.01
C LEU A 294 8.05 -12.38 15.85
N LEU A 295 9.23 -12.72 15.34
CA LEU A 295 9.90 -11.98 14.27
C LEU A 295 9.02 -11.69 13.04
N PRO A 296 8.23 -12.65 12.50
CA PRO A 296 7.38 -12.41 11.33
C PRO A 296 6.25 -11.41 11.60
N HIS A 297 5.80 -11.30 12.86
CA HIS A 297 4.60 -10.56 13.26
C HIS A 297 4.88 -9.34 14.14
N ILE A 298 6.16 -9.00 14.36
CA ILE A 298 6.56 -7.99 15.34
C ILE A 298 6.02 -6.58 15.04
N PHE A 299 5.69 -6.31 13.78
CA PHE A 299 5.10 -5.05 13.33
C PHE A 299 3.57 -5.10 13.22
N GLU A 300 2.90 -6.26 13.40
CA GLU A 300 1.45 -6.40 13.18
C GLU A 300 0.57 -5.84 14.30
N GLY A 301 1.15 -5.38 15.40
CA GLY A 301 0.44 -4.77 16.52
C GLY A 301 -0.55 -5.71 17.23
N GLY A 302 -0.41 -5.91 18.53
CA GLY A 302 -1.39 -6.64 19.34
C GLY A 302 -1.04 -8.08 19.75
N GLN A 303 0.12 -8.60 19.41
CA GLN A 303 0.61 -9.87 19.96
C GLN A 303 1.61 -9.62 21.09
N VAL A 304 1.11 -9.52 22.31
CA VAL A 304 1.94 -9.61 23.51
C VAL A 304 1.91 -11.04 23.98
N SER A 305 3.08 -11.65 24.10
CA SER A 305 3.22 -12.97 24.74
C SER A 305 2.67 -12.91 26.18
N SER A 306 1.59 -13.64 26.42
CA SER A 306 1.05 -13.92 27.75
C SER A 306 2.07 -14.75 28.53
N GLY A 307 3.00 -14.14 29.25
CA GLY A 307 3.98 -14.93 29.99
C GLY A 307 4.90 -14.22 30.98
N SER A 308 4.92 -12.90 31.08
CA SER A 308 5.71 -12.24 32.11
C SER A 308 4.90 -11.21 32.89
N SER A 309 4.99 -11.27 34.20
CA SER A 309 4.31 -10.40 35.17
C SER A 309 4.78 -8.92 35.13
N ASP A 310 5.65 -8.55 34.23
CA ASP A 310 6.04 -7.16 33.93
C ASP A 310 5.12 -6.58 32.85
N SER A 311 3.84 -6.45 33.19
CA SER A 311 2.75 -6.05 32.28
C SER A 311 2.75 -4.57 31.86
N HIS A 312 3.76 -3.78 32.20
CA HIS A 312 3.71 -2.32 32.04
C HIS A 312 4.61 -1.76 30.90
N ARG A 313 5.38 -2.58 30.16
CA ARG A 313 6.42 -2.05 29.28
C ARG A 313 6.55 -2.72 27.92
N GLY A 314 5.50 -2.82 27.11
CA GLY A 314 5.73 -3.28 25.74
C GLY A 314 4.51 -3.60 24.93
N MET A 315 3.82 -2.58 24.50
CA MET A 315 2.78 -2.74 23.49
C MET A 315 3.39 -2.77 22.09
N GLY A 316 3.04 -3.78 21.32
CA GLY A 316 3.36 -3.86 19.89
C GLY A 316 2.85 -2.70 19.02
N ILE A 317 2.30 -1.64 19.62
CA ILE A 317 1.82 -0.44 18.93
C ILE A 317 2.99 0.44 18.46
N GLY A 318 4.05 0.61 19.25
CA GLY A 318 5.20 1.44 18.86
C GLY A 318 5.84 0.98 17.55
N LEU A 319 6.06 -0.32 17.38
CA LEU A 319 6.64 -0.88 16.17
C LEU A 319 5.69 -0.82 14.97
N SER A 320 4.38 -1.01 15.17
CA SER A 320 3.39 -0.86 14.09
C SER A 320 3.26 0.59 13.61
N ILE A 321 3.46 1.55 14.52
CA ILE A 321 3.54 2.98 14.18
C ILE A 321 4.81 3.26 13.37
N CYS A 322 5.96 2.74 13.79
CA CYS A 322 7.19 2.85 13.02
C CYS A 322 7.00 2.34 11.59
N GLN A 323 6.39 1.16 11.43
CA GLN A 323 6.08 0.61 10.12
C GLN A 323 5.18 1.53 9.29
N THR A 324 4.11 2.06 9.91
CA THR A 324 3.17 2.96 9.23
C THR A 324 3.86 4.26 8.77
N ILE A 325 4.69 4.85 9.62
CA ILE A 325 5.45 6.07 9.29
C ILE A 325 6.43 5.81 8.15
N ILE A 326 7.21 4.73 8.24
CA ILE A 326 8.22 4.39 7.23
C ILE A 326 7.57 4.07 5.88
N GLN A 327 6.46 3.32 5.86
CA GLN A 327 5.69 3.05 4.64
C GLN A 327 5.11 4.32 4.03
N ALA A 328 4.61 5.27 4.84
CA ALA A 328 4.15 6.57 4.37
C ALA A 328 5.28 7.41 3.75
N HIS A 329 6.52 7.18 4.17
CA HIS A 329 7.72 7.76 3.57
C HIS A 329 8.20 7.00 2.31
N GLY A 330 7.59 5.87 1.95
CA GLY A 330 7.99 5.01 0.83
C GLY A 330 9.19 4.12 1.14
N GLY A 331 9.51 3.97 2.42
CA GLY A 331 10.59 3.11 2.93
C GLY A 331 10.09 1.73 3.36
N GLN A 332 11.00 0.94 3.91
CA GLN A 332 10.74 -0.37 4.48
C GLN A 332 11.40 -0.48 5.86
N ILE A 333 10.80 -1.25 6.76
CA ILE A 333 11.36 -1.56 8.08
C ILE A 333 11.40 -3.07 8.28
N THR A 334 12.49 -3.56 8.85
CA THR A 334 12.74 -4.98 9.13
C THR A 334 13.36 -5.16 10.51
N ALA A 335 13.21 -6.35 11.08
CA ALA A 335 13.85 -6.74 12.33
C ALA A 335 14.54 -8.08 12.15
N VAL A 336 15.72 -8.22 12.70
CA VAL A 336 16.51 -9.46 12.67
C VAL A 336 17.21 -9.68 14.01
N ASN A 337 17.47 -10.93 14.37
CA ASN A 337 18.41 -11.25 15.44
C ASN A 337 19.82 -11.28 14.85
N HIS A 338 20.75 -10.60 15.48
CA HIS A 338 22.15 -10.75 15.13
C HIS A 338 22.83 -11.72 16.11
N THR A 339 23.62 -12.63 15.56
CA THR A 339 24.44 -13.58 16.29
C THR A 339 25.87 -13.39 15.81
N GLY A 340 26.66 -12.60 16.54
CA GLY A 340 28.11 -12.52 16.34
C GLY A 340 28.83 -13.43 17.33
N ASP A 341 30.13 -13.64 17.15
CA ASP A 341 30.95 -14.53 17.99
C ASP A 341 30.97 -14.17 19.48
N ARG A 342 30.48 -13.00 19.88
CA ARG A 342 30.46 -12.53 21.28
C ARG A 342 29.19 -11.79 21.69
N THR A 343 28.24 -11.55 20.77
CA THR A 343 27.07 -10.71 21.04
C THR A 343 25.82 -11.28 20.41
N LYS A 344 24.77 -11.38 21.20
CA LYS A 344 23.39 -11.62 20.74
C LYS A 344 22.61 -10.33 20.91
N GLY A 345 21.58 -10.11 20.10
CA GLY A 345 20.71 -8.97 20.25
C GLY A 345 19.73 -8.86 19.08
N ALA A 346 18.92 -7.82 19.07
CA ALA A 346 18.07 -7.49 17.96
C ALA A 346 18.61 -6.28 17.17
N GLU A 347 18.35 -6.27 15.89
CA GLU A 347 18.63 -5.14 14.99
C GLU A 347 17.36 -4.80 14.23
N PHE A 348 16.91 -3.56 14.40
CA PHE A 348 15.83 -2.98 13.64
C PHE A 348 16.38 -2.06 12.58
N THR A 349 16.07 -2.32 11.32
CA THR A 349 16.61 -1.53 10.21
C THR A 349 15.45 -0.97 9.40
N PHE A 350 15.47 0.34 9.13
CA PHE A 350 14.57 0.96 8.18
C PHE A 350 15.33 1.73 7.09
N THR A 351 14.68 1.91 5.94
CA THR A 351 15.23 2.65 4.81
C THR A 351 14.33 3.79 4.40
N LEU A 352 14.91 4.90 3.97
CA LEU A 352 14.20 6.02 3.38
C LEU A 352 14.76 6.27 1.98
N PRO A 353 13.90 6.37 0.94
CA PRO A 353 14.36 6.59 -0.43
C PRO A 353 14.95 8.00 -0.60
N LYS A 354 16.03 8.10 -1.34
CA LYS A 354 16.54 9.37 -1.84
C LYS A 354 15.60 9.93 -2.90
N GLU A 355 15.57 11.24 -3.06
CA GLU A 355 14.88 11.84 -4.19
C GLU A 355 15.58 11.39 -5.48
N LYS A 356 14.82 10.84 -6.44
CA LYS A 356 15.41 10.59 -7.76
C LYS A 356 15.67 11.94 -8.40
N GLU A 357 16.94 12.25 -8.68
CA GLU A 357 17.29 13.34 -9.58
C GLU A 357 16.50 13.13 -10.89
N SER A 358 15.55 14.03 -11.16
CA SER A 358 14.73 14.02 -12.38
C SER A 358 15.43 14.77 -13.51
#